data_8d1089c863faa5ca0da724b3d1ec7b02
#
_entry.id   8d1089c863faa5ca0da724b3d1ec7b02
#
_cell.length_a   1.000
_cell.length_b   1.000
_cell.length_c   1.000
_cell.angle_alpha   90.00
_cell.angle_beta   90.00
_cell.angle_gamma   90.00
#
_symmetry.space_group_name_H-M   'P 1'
#
loop_
_entity.id
_entity.type
_entity.pdbx_description
1 polymer ?
#
loop_
_entity_poly.entity_id
_entity_poly.type
_entity_poly.pdbx_seq_one_letter_code
_entity_poly.pdbx_strand_id
1 'polypeptide(L)'
;MRVVFDTVVFVRSLLNPYSQAGRLVFAHADDYALVLSEPLVREILEVLQRPEITRKIRTVAEMDMGRLLDLFSQAELVEPAAIPAVCRDPNDDKFLATALAGGVDFLVSADKDLLDLEAYQGITIVDVATFLGILEEEPA
;
A
#
# COMPACT_ATOMS: atom_id res chain seq x y z
N MET A 1 -11.70 8.26 -2.81
CA MET A 1 -11.39 7.32 -1.72
C MET A 1 -9.89 7.38 -1.44
N ARG A 2 -9.53 7.66 -0.21
CA ARG A 2 -8.13 7.85 0.21
C ARG A 2 -7.63 6.56 0.85
N VAL A 3 -6.44 6.11 0.47
CA VAL A 3 -5.93 4.80 0.91
C VAL A 3 -4.44 4.84 1.22
N VAL A 4 -4.02 3.95 2.13
CA VAL A 4 -2.63 3.57 2.34
C VAL A 4 -2.49 2.09 2.01
N PHE A 5 -1.44 1.73 1.29
CA PHE A 5 -1.08 0.33 1.04
C PHE A 5 0.17 -0.03 1.84
N ASP A 6 0.22 -1.25 2.38
CA ASP A 6 1.46 -1.73 2.99
C ASP A 6 2.50 -2.10 1.91
N THR A 7 3.74 -2.29 2.34
CA THR A 7 4.86 -2.58 1.45
C THR A 7 4.63 -3.82 0.59
N VAL A 8 4.02 -4.86 1.17
CA VAL A 8 3.82 -6.15 0.48
C VAL A 8 2.90 -5.98 -0.72
N VAL A 9 1.90 -5.09 -0.65
CA VAL A 9 0.99 -4.83 -1.77
C VAL A 9 1.78 -4.35 -2.99
N PHE A 10 2.69 -3.40 -2.80
CA PHE A 10 3.53 -2.89 -3.90
C PHE A 10 4.49 -3.96 -4.43
N VAL A 11 5.12 -4.72 -3.54
CA VAL A 11 6.03 -5.79 -3.94
C VAL A 11 5.30 -6.84 -4.79
N ARG A 12 4.14 -7.29 -4.35
CA ARG A 12 3.33 -8.25 -5.11
C ARG A 12 2.90 -7.73 -6.47
N SER A 13 2.58 -6.44 -6.56
CA SER A 13 2.19 -5.81 -7.83
C SER A 13 3.31 -5.86 -8.87
N LEU A 14 4.56 -5.71 -8.43
CA LEU A 14 5.73 -5.76 -9.30
C LEU A 14 6.14 -7.19 -9.64
N LEU A 15 5.98 -8.12 -8.70
CA LEU A 15 6.29 -9.53 -8.94
C LEU A 15 5.34 -10.15 -9.97
N ASN A 16 4.08 -9.74 -9.95
CA ASN A 16 3.08 -10.18 -10.92
C ASN A 16 2.05 -9.07 -11.15
N PRO A 17 2.20 -8.27 -12.22
CA PRO A 17 1.26 -7.18 -12.52
C PRO A 17 -0.16 -7.63 -12.81
N TYR A 18 -0.35 -8.92 -13.13
CA TYR A 18 -1.67 -9.49 -13.40
C TYR A 18 -2.32 -10.09 -12.14
N SER A 19 -1.63 -10.09 -11.01
CA SER A 19 -2.18 -10.49 -9.72
C SER A 19 -3.24 -9.50 -9.24
N GLN A 20 -3.96 -9.85 -8.19
CA GLN A 20 -4.91 -8.92 -7.56
C GLN A 20 -4.20 -7.64 -7.11
N ALA A 21 -3.00 -7.75 -6.52
CA ALA A 21 -2.21 -6.58 -6.14
C ALA A 21 -1.83 -5.74 -7.35
N GLY A 22 -1.42 -6.37 -8.45
CA GLY A 22 -1.10 -5.66 -9.70
C GLY A 22 -2.30 -4.93 -10.28
N ARG A 23 -3.45 -5.57 -10.30
CA ARG A 23 -4.70 -4.92 -10.74
C ARG A 23 -5.03 -3.72 -9.86
N LEU A 24 -4.93 -3.87 -8.55
CA LEU A 24 -5.21 -2.78 -7.63
C LEU A 24 -4.25 -1.61 -7.85
N VAL A 25 -2.95 -1.87 -7.86
CA VAL A 25 -1.93 -0.81 -7.92
C VAL A 25 -1.93 -0.11 -9.28
N PHE A 26 -2.06 -0.86 -10.38
CA PHE A 26 -1.89 -0.32 -11.73
C PHE A 26 -3.20 -0.08 -12.46
N ALA A 27 -4.07 -1.08 -12.55
CA ALA A 27 -5.31 -0.95 -13.32
C ALA A 27 -6.29 0.02 -12.67
N HIS A 28 -6.32 0.08 -11.35
CA HIS A 28 -7.21 0.97 -10.58
C HIS A 28 -6.52 2.23 -10.06
N ALA A 29 -5.36 2.60 -10.62
CA ALA A 29 -4.57 3.73 -10.14
C ALA A 29 -5.35 5.05 -10.09
N ASP A 30 -6.32 5.24 -10.99
CA ASP A 30 -7.13 6.45 -11.05
C ASP A 30 -8.38 6.39 -10.15
N ASP A 31 -8.65 5.25 -9.52
CA ASP A 31 -9.88 5.03 -8.76
C ASP A 31 -9.71 5.31 -7.26
N TYR A 32 -8.51 5.65 -6.83
CA TYR A 32 -8.22 5.97 -5.43
C TYR A 32 -7.16 7.06 -5.35
N ALA A 33 -7.09 7.72 -4.20
CA ALA A 33 -6.03 8.68 -3.88
C ALA A 33 -5.04 8.01 -2.92
N LEU A 34 -3.82 7.77 -3.38
CA LEU A 34 -2.79 7.14 -2.58
C LEU A 34 -2.17 8.14 -1.62
N VAL A 35 -2.02 7.75 -0.37
CA VAL A 35 -1.35 8.53 0.67
C VAL A 35 -0.07 7.79 1.06
N LEU A 36 1.03 8.51 1.13
CA LEU A 36 2.34 8.00 1.51
C LEU A 36 2.96 8.90 2.59
N SER A 37 3.99 8.38 3.23
CA SER A 37 4.87 9.15 4.11
C SER A 37 6.31 8.78 3.81
N GLU A 38 7.26 9.61 4.25
CA GLU A 38 8.69 9.32 4.04
C GLU A 38 9.09 7.94 4.59
N PRO A 39 8.69 7.54 5.82
CA PRO A 39 9.03 6.20 6.32
C PRO A 39 8.51 5.07 5.43
N LEU A 40 7.31 5.21 4.87
CA LEU A 40 6.75 4.20 3.97
C LEU A 40 7.52 4.11 2.67
N VAL A 41 7.80 5.25 2.04
CA VAL A 41 8.57 5.30 0.79
C VAL A 41 9.95 4.69 1.00
N ARG A 42 10.60 5.03 2.11
CA ARG A 42 11.93 4.51 2.45
C ARG A 42 11.91 2.99 2.59
N GLU A 43 10.93 2.44 3.30
CA GLU A 43 10.80 0.99 3.44
C GLU A 43 10.53 0.29 2.11
N ILE A 44 9.62 0.84 1.30
CA ILE A 44 9.29 0.26 0.00
C ILE A 44 10.53 0.19 -0.88
N LEU A 45 11.28 1.30 -0.97
CA LEU A 45 12.49 1.34 -1.79
C LEU A 45 13.56 0.40 -1.25
N GLU A 46 13.73 0.30 0.06
CA GLU A 46 14.69 -0.62 0.68
C GLU A 46 14.34 -2.08 0.36
N VAL A 47 13.07 -2.45 0.48
CA VAL A 47 12.63 -3.81 0.18
C VAL A 47 12.81 -4.14 -1.30
N LEU A 48 12.52 -3.20 -2.19
CA LEU A 48 12.69 -3.41 -3.63
C LEU A 48 14.13 -3.56 -4.06
N GLN A 49 15.10 -3.10 -3.25
CA GLN A 49 16.52 -3.25 -3.51
C GLN A 49 17.10 -4.54 -2.97
N ARG A 50 16.35 -5.35 -2.23
CA ARG A 50 16.83 -6.64 -1.73
C ARG A 50 17.10 -7.58 -2.89
N PRO A 51 18.27 -8.30 -2.88
CA PRO A 51 18.67 -9.15 -4.01
C PRO A 51 17.64 -10.19 -4.42
N GLU A 52 16.96 -10.82 -3.47
CA GLU A 52 15.93 -11.81 -3.74
C GLU A 52 14.72 -11.22 -4.46
N ILE A 53 14.39 -9.95 -4.17
CA ILE A 53 13.29 -9.25 -4.84
C ILE A 53 13.74 -8.73 -6.20
N THR A 54 14.87 -8.05 -6.26
CA THR A 54 15.44 -7.51 -7.51
C THR A 54 15.59 -8.61 -8.56
N ARG A 55 16.04 -9.80 -8.16
CA ARG A 55 16.25 -10.91 -9.06
C ARG A 55 14.95 -11.40 -9.69
N LYS A 56 13.85 -11.38 -8.94
CA LYS A 56 12.53 -11.80 -9.43
C LYS A 56 11.90 -10.75 -10.35
N ILE A 57 12.16 -9.49 -10.10
CA ILE A 57 11.57 -8.36 -10.85
C ILE A 57 12.32 -8.09 -12.16
N ARG A 58 13.60 -8.45 -12.23
CA ARG A 58 14.58 -7.99 -13.23
C ARG A 58 14.20 -8.16 -14.70
N THR A 59 13.36 -9.11 -15.04
CA THR A 59 13.07 -9.43 -16.45
C THR A 59 11.76 -8.84 -16.97
N VAL A 60 10.87 -8.35 -16.11
CA VAL A 60 9.50 -7.98 -16.50
C VAL A 60 9.12 -6.56 -16.07
N ALA A 61 9.87 -5.95 -15.18
CA ALA A 61 9.34 -4.86 -14.35
C ALA A 61 9.89 -3.46 -14.63
N GLU A 62 10.73 -3.23 -15.65
CA GLU A 62 11.21 -1.86 -15.90
C GLU A 62 10.05 -0.90 -16.18
N MET A 63 9.10 -1.30 -17.00
CA MET A 63 7.91 -0.50 -17.29
C MET A 63 7.01 -0.36 -16.07
N ASP A 64 6.85 -1.44 -15.29
CA ASP A 64 6.01 -1.42 -14.11
C ASP A 64 6.64 -0.62 -12.97
N MET A 65 7.97 -0.62 -12.87
CA MET A 65 8.69 0.25 -11.94
C MET A 65 8.46 1.72 -12.28
N GLY A 66 8.48 2.07 -13.56
CA GLY A 66 8.17 3.43 -14.01
C GLY A 66 6.75 3.83 -13.64
N ARG A 67 5.78 2.94 -13.84
CA ARG A 67 4.38 3.17 -13.45
C ARG A 67 4.26 3.34 -11.92
N LEU A 68 4.98 2.56 -11.15
CA LEU A 68 4.99 2.70 -9.68
C LEU A 68 5.54 4.05 -9.25
N LEU A 69 6.65 4.49 -9.84
CA LEU A 69 7.24 5.79 -9.54
C LEU A 69 6.31 6.93 -9.96
N ASP A 70 5.61 6.81 -11.08
CA ASP A 70 4.59 7.78 -11.49
C ASP A 70 3.46 7.85 -10.47
N LEU A 71 3.00 6.70 -9.98
CA LEU A 71 1.97 6.64 -8.93
C LEU A 71 2.44 7.34 -7.66
N PHE A 72 3.67 7.09 -7.25
CA PHE A 72 4.25 7.73 -6.06
C PHE A 72 4.37 9.25 -6.22
N SER A 73 4.70 9.73 -7.43
CA SER A 73 4.82 11.17 -7.69
C SER A 73 3.47 11.90 -7.60
N GLN A 74 2.38 11.19 -7.80
CA GLN A 74 1.03 11.74 -7.71
C GLN A 74 0.41 11.53 -6.34
N ALA A 75 1.03 10.73 -5.46
CA ALA A 75 0.51 10.46 -4.13
C ALA A 75 0.62 11.69 -3.23
N GLU A 76 -0.28 11.78 -2.26
CA GLU A 76 -0.16 12.80 -1.21
C GLU A 76 0.85 12.34 -0.16
N LEU A 77 1.85 13.16 0.11
CA LEU A 77 2.86 12.89 1.11
C LEU A 77 2.48 13.58 2.42
N VAL A 78 2.36 12.78 3.50
CA VAL A 78 1.95 13.30 4.81
C VAL A 78 3.04 12.98 5.85
N GLU A 79 3.07 13.77 6.94
CA GLU A 79 3.86 13.46 8.11
C GLU A 79 3.10 12.44 8.96
N PRO A 80 3.72 11.31 9.35
CA PRO A 80 3.03 10.33 10.19
C PRO A 80 2.57 10.95 11.52
N ALA A 81 1.37 10.59 11.96
CA ALA A 81 0.85 11.01 13.25
C ALA A 81 1.62 10.31 14.38
N ALA A 82 1.70 10.96 15.54
CA ALA A 82 2.20 10.32 16.75
C ALA A 82 1.09 9.40 17.29
N ILE A 83 1.38 8.11 17.40
CA ILE A 83 0.43 7.14 17.94
C ILE A 83 1.12 6.29 19.01
N PRO A 84 0.38 5.74 19.97
CA PRO A 84 0.93 4.74 20.88
C PRO A 84 1.27 3.45 20.15
N ALA A 85 2.03 2.55 20.75
CA ALA A 85 2.27 1.23 20.20
C ALA A 85 0.94 0.47 20.10
N VAL A 86 0.59 0.02 18.90
CA VAL A 86 -0.69 -0.63 18.60
C VAL A 86 -0.48 -2.04 18.10
N CYS A 87 0.42 -2.22 17.11
CA CYS A 87 0.62 -3.50 16.46
C CYS A 87 1.56 -4.40 17.25
N ARG A 88 1.39 -5.72 17.10
CA ARG A 88 2.31 -6.70 17.71
C ARG A 88 3.74 -6.49 17.23
N ASP A 89 3.92 -6.18 15.92
CA ASP A 89 5.19 -5.75 15.37
C ASP A 89 5.21 -4.22 15.33
N PRO A 90 6.12 -3.56 16.06
CA PRO A 90 6.20 -2.09 16.06
C PRO A 90 6.45 -1.49 14.67
N ASN A 91 7.06 -2.25 13.74
CA ASN A 91 7.28 -1.77 12.39
C ASN A 91 5.97 -1.53 11.60
N ASP A 92 4.88 -2.16 12.01
CA ASP A 92 3.58 -2.00 11.36
C ASP A 92 2.87 -0.72 11.77
N ASP A 93 3.25 -0.11 12.90
CA ASP A 93 2.62 1.11 13.40
C ASP A 93 2.78 2.29 12.45
N LYS A 94 3.84 2.33 11.64
CA LYS A 94 4.04 3.43 10.67
C LYS A 94 2.93 3.48 9.61
N PHE A 95 2.32 2.35 9.26
CA PHE A 95 1.20 2.32 8.31
C PHE A 95 -0.04 2.97 8.95
N LEU A 96 -0.31 2.65 10.21
CA LEU A 96 -1.41 3.27 10.96
C LEU A 96 -1.17 4.77 11.16
N ALA A 97 0.05 5.15 11.51
CA ALA A 97 0.43 6.55 11.72
C ALA A 97 0.26 7.36 10.44
N THR A 98 0.65 6.81 9.29
CA THR A 98 0.47 7.45 7.99
C THR A 98 -1.00 7.54 7.62
N ALA A 99 -1.75 6.46 7.82
CA ALA A 99 -3.17 6.42 7.52
C ALA A 99 -3.95 7.45 8.35
N LEU A 100 -3.62 7.56 9.63
CA LEU A 100 -4.27 8.54 10.52
C LEU A 100 -3.95 9.98 10.08
N ALA A 101 -2.68 10.26 9.79
CA ALA A 101 -2.27 11.60 9.34
C ALA A 101 -2.94 11.99 8.03
N GLY A 102 -3.11 11.03 7.12
CA GLY A 102 -3.74 11.27 5.82
C GLY A 102 -5.25 11.27 5.84
N GLY A 103 -5.88 10.95 6.96
CA GLY A 103 -7.34 10.84 7.04
C GLY A 103 -7.90 9.87 6.02
N VAL A 104 -7.25 8.69 5.87
CA VAL A 104 -7.63 7.74 4.83
C VAL A 104 -8.88 6.96 5.22
N ASP A 105 -9.57 6.46 4.21
CA ASP A 105 -10.74 5.59 4.39
C ASP A 105 -10.32 4.14 4.65
N PHE A 106 -9.27 3.68 3.97
CA PHE A 106 -8.82 2.30 4.02
C PHE A 106 -7.31 2.20 4.16
N LEU A 107 -6.87 1.21 4.94
CA LEU A 107 -5.50 0.68 4.92
C LEU A 107 -5.58 -0.73 4.32
N VAL A 108 -4.91 -0.94 3.21
CA VAL A 108 -4.91 -2.22 2.50
C VAL A 108 -3.62 -2.96 2.82
N SER A 109 -3.75 -4.16 3.35
CA SER A 109 -2.61 -4.94 3.86
C SER A 109 -2.72 -6.41 3.50
N ALA A 110 -1.58 -7.08 3.48
CA ALA A 110 -1.48 -8.53 3.44
C ALA A 110 -0.99 -9.10 4.78
N ASP A 111 -0.68 -8.24 5.74
CA ASP A 111 -0.17 -8.64 7.05
C ASP A 111 -1.31 -8.97 8.00
N LYS A 112 -1.29 -10.18 8.56
CA LYS A 112 -2.30 -10.65 9.48
C LYS A 112 -2.40 -9.76 10.73
N ASP A 113 -1.27 -9.25 11.24
CA ASP A 113 -1.28 -8.41 12.44
C ASP A 113 -2.05 -7.11 12.23
N LEU A 114 -1.98 -6.52 11.02
CA LEU A 114 -2.80 -5.36 10.67
C LEU A 114 -4.25 -5.76 10.41
N LEU A 115 -4.47 -6.83 9.65
CA LEU A 115 -5.82 -7.29 9.31
C LEU A 115 -6.63 -7.68 10.56
N ASP A 116 -5.98 -8.26 11.57
CA ASP A 116 -6.64 -8.65 12.81
C ASP A 116 -7.18 -7.45 13.60
N LEU A 117 -6.67 -6.25 13.37
CA LEU A 117 -7.23 -5.03 13.98
C LEU A 117 -8.60 -4.66 13.39
N GLU A 118 -8.87 -5.02 12.16
CA GLU A 118 -10.10 -4.74 11.41
C GLU A 118 -10.38 -3.26 11.19
N ALA A 119 -10.17 -2.41 12.18
CA ALA A 119 -10.33 -0.96 12.09
C ALA A 119 -9.46 -0.26 13.13
N TYR A 120 -9.11 1.00 12.84
CA TYR A 120 -8.35 1.83 13.77
C TYR A 120 -8.71 3.30 13.55
N GLN A 121 -9.28 3.95 14.55
CA GLN A 121 -9.57 5.40 14.52
C GLN A 121 -10.35 5.84 13.27
N GLY A 122 -11.36 5.07 12.88
CA GLY A 122 -12.16 5.36 11.68
C GLY A 122 -11.58 4.85 10.37
N ILE A 123 -10.39 4.24 10.39
CA ILE A 123 -9.76 3.63 9.23
C ILE A 123 -10.15 2.17 9.18
N THR A 124 -10.70 1.72 8.05
CA THR A 124 -11.02 0.31 7.83
C THR A 124 -9.81 -0.41 7.25
N ILE A 125 -9.43 -1.53 7.85
CA ILE A 125 -8.26 -2.31 7.42
C ILE A 125 -8.76 -3.54 6.68
N VAL A 126 -8.36 -3.69 5.41
CA VAL A 126 -8.84 -4.77 4.54
C VAL A 126 -7.68 -5.35 3.74
N ASP A 127 -7.89 -6.57 3.20
CA ASP A 127 -6.94 -7.16 2.26
C ASP A 127 -7.18 -6.66 0.84
N VAL A 128 -6.28 -7.04 -0.07
CA VAL A 128 -6.34 -6.62 -1.47
C VAL A 128 -7.61 -7.10 -2.15
N ALA A 129 -7.99 -8.37 -1.94
CA ALA A 129 -9.19 -8.92 -2.57
C ALA A 129 -10.46 -8.17 -2.16
N THR A 130 -10.57 -7.85 -0.87
CA THR A 130 -11.72 -7.11 -0.34
C THR A 130 -11.77 -5.70 -0.92
N PHE A 131 -10.63 -5.01 -0.97
CA PHE A 131 -10.59 -3.63 -1.50
C PHE A 131 -10.87 -3.60 -3.00
N LEU A 132 -10.34 -4.56 -3.77
CA LEU A 132 -10.70 -4.70 -5.19
C LEU A 132 -12.20 -4.87 -5.37
N GLY A 133 -12.83 -5.70 -4.56
CA GLY A 133 -14.27 -5.88 -4.60
C GLY A 133 -15.01 -4.57 -4.38
N ILE A 134 -14.56 -3.76 -3.43
CA ILE A 134 -15.15 -2.44 -3.16
C ILE A 134 -15.02 -1.52 -4.38
N LEU A 135 -13.85 -1.46 -5.02
CA LEU A 135 -13.63 -0.62 -6.20
C LEU A 135 -14.44 -1.11 -7.40
N GLU A 136 -14.52 -2.42 -7.62
CA GLU A 136 -15.16 -3.01 -8.79
C GLU A 136 -16.69 -3.07 -8.66
N GLU A 137 -17.21 -3.03 -7.45
CA GLU A 137 -18.65 -3.00 -7.17
C GLU A 137 -19.24 -1.58 -7.21
N GLU A 138 -18.41 -0.55 -7.12
CA GLU A 138 -18.89 0.82 -7.16
C GLU A 138 -19.47 1.12 -8.54
N PRO A 139 -20.73 1.56 -8.62
CA PRO A 139 -21.31 1.94 -9.89
C PRO A 139 -20.56 3.13 -10.49
N ALA A 140 -20.30 3.04 -11.75
CA ALA A 140 -19.63 4.10 -12.49
C ALA A 140 -20.44 5.41 -12.43
#